data_b9bb3a5b5b8317ada4a407ba123d7059
#
_entry.id   b9bb3a5b5b8317ada4a407ba123d7059
#
_cell.length_a   1.000
_cell.length_b   1.000
_cell.length_c   1.000
_cell.angle_alpha   90.00
_cell.angle_beta   90.00
_cell.angle_gamma   90.00
#
_symmetry.space_group_name_H-M   'P 1'
#
loop_
_entity.id
_entity.type
_entity.pdbx_description
1 polymer ?
#
loop_
_entity_poly.entity_id
_entity_poly.type
_entity_poly.pdbx_seq_one_letter_code
_entity_poly.pdbx_strand_id
1 'polypeptide(L)'
;DNNYLYTIAQFFPRMCVYNDTEGWQNKQFLGTGEFTLPFGDYDVSISVPTDHIVAATGELVNAKEILSSEQLDRLEKARNSDKEPVFIVTEKEAIKNEKGVKKGLKKWHFKAENVRDFGWSSSRKFIWDAMVVRQPSKDVLAMSFYPKEGNPLWEQYSTKTVAHTLKSYSKFTFDYPYPVAISVHTKWIGMEYPMICFNGGRPEADGTYSKRTKYGMIGVIIHEVGHNYFPMIINSDERQWTWMDEGLNTFLQYLTEQEFEKEYPSRRGPAYKIVNYMKGDKNRISPIMTNSESIHQFGNNAYGKPATAMNILRETIMGRELFDYAFKIYSNRWMFKHPNPEDLFRSLEDSSSIDLDWFWRGWFYSTDHVDIG
;
A
#
# COMPACT_ATOMS: atom_id res chain seq x y z
N ASP A 1 -3.08 -15.61 27.78
CA ASP A 1 -3.45 -14.24 27.43
C ASP A 1 -4.32 -14.25 26.18
N ASN A 2 -5.57 -13.84 26.29
CA ASN A 2 -6.55 -13.87 25.20
C ASN A 2 -6.66 -12.54 24.45
N ASN A 3 -5.63 -11.70 24.51
CA ASN A 3 -5.60 -10.40 23.87
C ASN A 3 -4.84 -10.47 22.53
N TYR A 4 -5.50 -11.01 21.50
CA TYR A 4 -4.95 -11.12 20.15
C TYR A 4 -5.28 -9.89 19.30
N LEU A 5 -4.45 -9.65 18.29
CA LEU A 5 -4.79 -8.87 17.12
C LEU A 5 -5.27 -9.83 16.03
N TYR A 6 -6.50 -9.67 15.60
CA TYR A 6 -7.07 -10.44 14.51
C TYR A 6 -6.91 -9.66 13.20
N THR A 7 -6.27 -10.26 12.23
CA THR A 7 -6.09 -9.73 10.87
C THR A 7 -6.80 -10.67 9.92
N ILE A 8 -7.83 -10.20 9.23
CA ILE A 8 -8.73 -11.03 8.46
C ILE A 8 -8.89 -10.46 7.05
N ALA A 9 -8.55 -11.28 6.07
CA ALA A 9 -8.71 -11.01 4.65
C ALA A 9 -8.95 -12.33 3.92
N GLN A 10 -9.36 -12.28 2.63
CA GLN A 10 -9.59 -13.47 1.80
C GLN A 10 -10.53 -14.51 2.44
N PHE A 11 -11.54 -14.02 3.15
CA PHE A 11 -12.44 -14.83 3.99
C PHE A 11 -13.79 -15.15 3.32
N PHE A 12 -14.00 -14.73 2.08
CA PHE A 12 -15.20 -14.96 1.30
C PHE A 12 -14.84 -15.34 -0.15
N PRO A 13 -15.72 -16.04 -0.89
CA PRO A 13 -15.52 -16.30 -2.32
C PRO A 13 -15.46 -15.00 -3.12
N ARG A 14 -14.48 -14.89 -4.01
CA ARG A 14 -14.27 -13.70 -4.85
C ARG A 14 -14.35 -14.07 -6.31
N MET A 15 -14.86 -13.15 -7.13
CA MET A 15 -14.86 -13.30 -8.58
C MET A 15 -13.50 -12.92 -9.14
N CYS A 16 -13.02 -13.64 -10.15
CA CYS A 16 -11.87 -13.20 -10.93
C CYS A 16 -12.28 -12.15 -11.97
N VAL A 17 -11.32 -11.37 -12.44
CA VAL A 17 -11.54 -10.40 -13.52
C VAL A 17 -11.87 -11.12 -14.82
N TYR A 18 -12.76 -10.53 -15.58
CA TYR A 18 -12.97 -10.79 -17.00
C TYR A 18 -12.68 -9.53 -17.79
N ASN A 19 -11.76 -9.59 -18.74
CA ASN A 19 -11.47 -8.47 -19.63
C ASN A 19 -11.41 -8.92 -21.10
N ASP A 20 -11.32 -7.95 -22.01
CA ASP A 20 -11.32 -8.15 -23.44
C ASP A 20 -9.98 -8.69 -24.00
N THR A 21 -8.91 -8.57 -23.24
CA THR A 21 -7.56 -9.01 -23.64
C THR A 21 -7.30 -10.47 -23.26
N GLU A 22 -7.58 -10.83 -22.01
CA GLU A 22 -7.22 -12.13 -21.42
C GLU A 22 -8.44 -13.06 -21.21
N GLY A 23 -9.67 -12.51 -21.31
CA GLY A 23 -10.88 -13.22 -20.90
C GLY A 23 -10.94 -13.38 -19.37
N TRP A 24 -11.28 -14.57 -18.90
CA TRP A 24 -11.32 -14.89 -17.46
C TRP A 24 -9.91 -15.04 -16.87
N GLN A 25 -9.53 -14.14 -15.95
CA GLN A 25 -8.25 -14.20 -15.24
C GLN A 25 -8.35 -15.15 -14.03
N ASN A 26 -8.58 -16.43 -14.32
CA ASN A 26 -8.85 -17.47 -13.32
C ASN A 26 -7.65 -18.40 -13.06
N LYS A 27 -6.43 -17.95 -13.36
CA LYS A 27 -5.22 -18.74 -13.15
C LYS A 27 -5.09 -19.15 -11.69
N GLN A 28 -4.83 -20.43 -11.45
CA GLN A 28 -4.64 -20.99 -10.12
C GLN A 28 -3.50 -20.26 -9.37
N PHE A 29 -3.70 -20.04 -8.07
CA PHE A 29 -2.64 -19.58 -7.17
C PHE A 29 -1.63 -20.71 -6.93
N LEU A 30 -0.37 -20.45 -7.22
CA LEU A 30 0.73 -21.43 -7.12
C LEU A 30 1.80 -21.02 -6.08
N GLY A 31 1.47 -20.11 -5.16
CA GLY A 31 2.34 -19.72 -4.06
C GLY A 31 2.99 -18.34 -4.21
N THR A 32 2.96 -17.76 -5.40
CA THR A 32 3.46 -16.40 -5.70
C THR A 32 2.52 -15.68 -6.65
N GLY A 33 2.54 -14.33 -6.62
CA GLY A 33 1.63 -13.47 -7.37
C GLY A 33 0.27 -13.36 -6.68
N GLU A 34 -0.19 -12.14 -6.50
CA GLU A 34 -1.44 -11.82 -5.85
C GLU A 34 -2.65 -12.09 -6.76
N PHE A 35 -3.84 -11.68 -6.33
CA PHE A 35 -5.08 -11.95 -7.08
C PHE A 35 -5.55 -10.69 -7.82
N THR A 36 -6.06 -10.88 -9.03
CA THR A 36 -6.74 -9.84 -9.79
C THR A 36 -8.25 -10.00 -9.63
N LEU A 37 -8.89 -8.97 -9.07
CA LEU A 37 -10.30 -8.99 -8.68
C LEU A 37 -11.03 -7.79 -9.29
N PRO A 38 -12.31 -7.94 -9.72
CA PRO A 38 -13.10 -6.84 -10.24
C PRO A 38 -13.49 -5.86 -9.14
N PHE A 39 -13.75 -4.62 -9.53
CA PHE A 39 -14.29 -3.61 -8.62
C PHE A 39 -15.76 -3.88 -8.31
N GLY A 40 -16.17 -3.57 -7.08
CA GLY A 40 -17.53 -3.68 -6.59
C GLY A 40 -17.75 -2.88 -5.32
N ASP A 41 -19.00 -2.84 -4.88
CA ASP A 41 -19.40 -2.17 -3.66
C ASP A 41 -19.58 -3.20 -2.54
N TYR A 42 -19.16 -2.82 -1.33
CA TYR A 42 -19.23 -3.65 -0.14
C TYR A 42 -20.04 -2.98 0.95
N ASP A 43 -20.98 -3.72 1.52
CA ASP A 43 -21.77 -3.35 2.70
C ASP A 43 -21.59 -4.46 3.74
N VAL A 44 -20.73 -4.20 4.75
CA VAL A 44 -20.23 -5.24 5.64
C VAL A 44 -20.48 -4.91 7.09
N SER A 45 -21.16 -5.84 7.80
CA SER A 45 -21.39 -5.78 9.23
C SER A 45 -20.52 -6.78 9.98
N ILE A 46 -19.73 -6.30 10.95
CA ILE A 46 -18.78 -7.08 11.74
C ILE A 46 -19.18 -7.07 13.21
N SER A 47 -19.54 -8.22 13.75
CA SER A 47 -19.90 -8.37 15.16
C SER A 47 -18.71 -8.89 15.96
N VAL A 48 -18.23 -8.09 16.90
CA VAL A 48 -17.08 -8.39 17.77
C VAL A 48 -17.44 -8.14 19.22
N PRO A 49 -16.64 -8.64 20.20
CA PRO A 49 -16.82 -8.28 21.61
C PRO A 49 -16.89 -6.76 21.82
N THR A 50 -17.70 -6.32 22.76
CA THR A 50 -17.99 -4.88 22.99
C THR A 50 -16.76 -4.03 23.34
N ASP A 51 -15.67 -4.66 23.76
CA ASP A 51 -14.38 -4.04 24.09
C ASP A 51 -13.37 -4.05 22.92
N HIS A 52 -13.73 -4.65 21.76
CA HIS A 52 -12.93 -4.60 20.57
C HIS A 52 -13.13 -3.29 19.78
N ILE A 53 -12.06 -2.82 19.18
CA ILE A 53 -12.03 -1.77 18.17
C ILE A 53 -11.77 -2.45 16.80
N VAL A 54 -12.46 -1.99 15.77
CA VAL A 54 -12.39 -2.57 14.42
C VAL A 54 -11.87 -1.53 13.43
N ALA A 55 -10.91 -1.95 12.60
CA ALA A 55 -10.49 -1.27 11.39
C ALA A 55 -10.90 -2.11 10.18
N ALA A 56 -11.40 -1.51 9.11
CA ALA A 56 -11.81 -2.24 7.92
C ALA A 56 -11.73 -1.39 6.65
N THR A 57 -11.71 -2.05 5.51
CA THR A 57 -11.95 -1.44 4.21
C THR A 57 -13.25 -0.64 4.25
N GLY A 58 -13.21 0.61 3.79
CA GLY A 58 -14.39 1.46 3.70
C GLY A 58 -14.59 2.42 4.88
N GLU A 59 -15.69 3.12 4.83
CA GLU A 59 -16.08 4.11 5.83
C GLU A 59 -16.97 3.49 6.91
N LEU A 60 -16.69 3.83 8.17
CA LEU A 60 -17.53 3.45 9.32
C LEU A 60 -18.82 4.26 9.31
N VAL A 61 -19.95 3.64 8.99
CA VAL A 61 -21.23 4.35 8.80
C VAL A 61 -22.07 4.46 10.06
N ASN A 62 -21.87 3.60 11.05
CA ASN A 62 -22.63 3.63 12.30
C ASN A 62 -21.81 4.11 13.53
N ALA A 63 -20.87 5.02 13.31
CA ALA A 63 -20.00 5.53 14.39
C ALA A 63 -20.79 6.02 15.61
N LYS A 64 -21.90 6.72 15.39
CA LYS A 64 -22.78 7.26 16.47
C LYS A 64 -23.40 6.19 17.36
N GLU A 65 -23.55 4.95 16.87
CA GLU A 65 -24.14 3.84 17.62
C GLU A 65 -23.10 3.11 18.48
N ILE A 66 -21.83 3.14 18.06
CA ILE A 66 -20.80 2.27 18.60
C ILE A 66 -19.68 3.00 19.37
N LEU A 67 -19.41 4.25 19.04
CA LEU A 67 -18.41 5.07 19.73
C LEU A 67 -19.02 5.83 20.90
N SER A 68 -18.22 6.13 21.92
CA SER A 68 -18.64 7.02 22.99
C SER A 68 -18.71 8.48 22.50
N SER A 69 -19.38 9.35 23.27
CA SER A 69 -19.43 10.78 22.95
C SER A 69 -18.02 11.40 22.84
N GLU A 70 -17.11 11.04 23.75
CA GLU A 70 -15.73 11.52 23.73
C GLU A 70 -14.96 11.01 22.50
N GLN A 71 -15.21 9.76 22.07
CA GLN A 71 -14.60 9.21 20.85
C GLN A 71 -15.13 9.89 19.59
N LEU A 72 -16.44 10.20 19.54
CA LEU A 72 -17.04 10.96 18.44
C LEU A 72 -16.47 12.38 18.35
N ASP A 73 -16.34 13.07 19.48
CA ASP A 73 -15.74 14.41 19.54
C ASP A 73 -14.28 14.41 19.08
N ARG A 74 -13.53 13.37 19.44
CA ARG A 74 -12.12 13.21 18.98
C ARG A 74 -12.05 12.87 17.48
N LEU A 75 -12.97 12.06 16.96
CA LEU A 75 -13.05 11.75 15.54
C LEU A 75 -13.35 13.02 14.73
N GLU A 76 -14.26 13.86 15.20
CA GLU A 76 -14.55 15.15 14.56
C GLU A 76 -13.35 16.10 14.63
N LYS A 77 -12.60 16.13 15.73
CA LYS A 77 -11.34 16.87 15.83
C LYS A 77 -10.30 16.35 14.85
N ALA A 78 -10.19 15.03 14.66
CA ALA A 78 -9.27 14.43 13.70
C ALA A 78 -9.57 14.83 12.25
N ARG A 79 -10.84 14.96 11.88
CA ARG A 79 -11.31 15.47 10.58
C ARG A 79 -10.91 16.94 10.33
N ASN A 80 -10.51 17.66 11.37
CA ASN A 80 -10.08 19.05 11.31
C ASN A 80 -8.58 19.24 11.62
N SER A 81 -7.83 18.17 11.87
CA SER A 81 -6.41 18.20 12.20
C SER A 81 -5.57 17.69 11.03
N ASP A 82 -4.86 18.57 10.34
CA ASP A 82 -4.02 18.26 9.18
C ASP A 82 -2.50 18.25 9.48
N LYS A 83 -2.12 18.57 10.73
CA LYS A 83 -0.72 18.64 11.17
C LYS A 83 -0.35 17.50 12.12
N GLU A 84 -1.19 17.22 13.09
CA GLU A 84 -0.95 16.22 14.13
C GLU A 84 -2.12 15.25 14.25
N PRO A 85 -1.85 13.94 14.41
CA PRO A 85 -2.89 12.96 14.68
C PRO A 85 -3.62 13.24 16.00
N VAL A 86 -4.92 12.93 16.02
CA VAL A 86 -5.77 12.98 17.20
C VAL A 86 -6.14 11.55 17.61
N PHE A 87 -5.95 11.22 18.89
CA PHE A 87 -6.32 9.91 19.42
C PHE A 87 -7.83 9.79 19.55
N ILE A 88 -8.45 8.89 18.80
CA ILE A 88 -9.85 8.51 18.95
C ILE A 88 -9.99 7.51 20.11
N VAL A 89 -9.13 6.50 20.14
CA VAL A 89 -8.96 5.56 21.24
C VAL A 89 -7.57 5.73 21.84
N THR A 90 -7.47 6.20 23.04
CA THR A 90 -6.21 6.44 23.75
C THR A 90 -5.58 5.14 24.25
N GLU A 91 -4.28 5.15 24.54
CA GLU A 91 -3.59 4.02 25.15
C GLU A 91 -4.22 3.61 26.49
N LYS A 92 -4.66 4.58 27.32
CA LYS A 92 -5.35 4.30 28.59
C LYS A 92 -6.66 3.54 28.36
N GLU A 93 -7.42 3.88 27.32
CA GLU A 93 -8.65 3.18 26.96
C GLU A 93 -8.35 1.77 26.43
N ALA A 94 -7.31 1.59 25.59
CA ALA A 94 -6.87 0.30 25.11
C ALA A 94 -6.44 -0.62 26.26
N ILE A 95 -5.64 -0.14 27.20
CA ILE A 95 -5.24 -0.88 28.43
C ILE A 95 -6.48 -1.29 29.28
N LYS A 96 -7.49 -0.43 29.35
CA LYS A 96 -8.74 -0.76 30.04
C LYS A 96 -9.52 -1.85 29.31
N ASN A 97 -9.57 -1.80 27.98
CA ASN A 97 -10.25 -2.79 27.14
C ASN A 97 -9.54 -4.17 27.22
N GLU A 98 -8.20 -4.21 27.35
CA GLU A 98 -7.44 -5.44 27.52
C GLU A 98 -7.88 -6.30 28.70
N LYS A 99 -8.50 -5.71 29.72
CA LYS A 99 -9.02 -6.42 30.88
C LYS A 99 -10.17 -7.37 30.54
N GLY A 100 -10.81 -7.19 29.37
CA GLY A 100 -11.81 -8.10 28.83
C GLY A 100 -13.06 -8.28 29.71
N VAL A 101 -13.44 -7.25 30.49
CA VAL A 101 -14.55 -7.34 31.45
C VAL A 101 -15.93 -7.07 30.84
N LYS A 102 -15.99 -6.51 29.65
CA LYS A 102 -17.25 -6.19 28.99
C LYS A 102 -17.81 -7.43 28.30
N LYS A 103 -19.06 -7.78 28.59
CA LYS A 103 -19.80 -8.87 27.93
C LYS A 103 -20.65 -8.36 26.78
N GLY A 104 -20.99 -9.25 25.84
CA GLY A 104 -21.84 -8.97 24.70
C GLY A 104 -21.05 -8.67 23.42
N LEU A 105 -21.79 -8.41 22.36
CA LEU A 105 -21.27 -8.09 21.03
C LEU A 105 -21.64 -6.66 20.64
N LYS A 106 -20.81 -6.05 19.82
CA LYS A 106 -21.03 -4.75 19.18
C LYS A 106 -20.90 -4.96 17.67
N LYS A 107 -21.84 -4.43 16.90
CA LYS A 107 -21.85 -4.53 15.45
C LYS A 107 -21.28 -3.25 14.85
N TRP A 108 -20.18 -3.38 14.15
CA TRP A 108 -19.55 -2.35 13.33
C TRP A 108 -20.07 -2.48 11.91
N HIS A 109 -20.38 -1.37 11.24
CA HIS A 109 -20.93 -1.36 9.90
C HIS A 109 -20.07 -0.48 8.99
N PHE A 110 -19.55 -1.07 7.93
CA PHE A 110 -18.67 -0.41 6.96
C PHE A 110 -19.28 -0.46 5.57
N LYS A 111 -19.05 0.62 4.80
CA LYS A 111 -19.36 0.70 3.38
C LYS A 111 -18.14 1.11 2.59
N ALA A 112 -17.89 0.42 1.48
CA ALA A 112 -16.83 0.73 0.54
C ALA A 112 -17.39 0.69 -0.88
N GLU A 113 -17.12 1.71 -1.66
CA GLU A 113 -17.58 1.81 -3.04
C GLU A 113 -16.39 1.66 -4.00
N ASN A 114 -16.64 0.93 -5.08
CA ASN A 114 -15.69 0.73 -6.17
C ASN A 114 -14.30 0.22 -5.70
N VAL A 115 -14.30 -0.84 -4.89
CA VAL A 115 -13.09 -1.52 -4.39
C VAL A 115 -13.02 -2.95 -4.88
N ARG A 116 -11.82 -3.50 -4.98
CA ARG A 116 -11.60 -4.86 -5.50
C ARG A 116 -11.62 -5.97 -4.45
N ASP A 117 -11.51 -5.63 -3.17
CA ASP A 117 -11.46 -6.59 -2.06
C ASP A 117 -11.90 -5.93 -0.75
N PHE A 118 -11.98 -6.72 0.33
CA PHE A 118 -12.32 -6.25 1.66
C PHE A 118 -11.48 -6.95 2.72
N GLY A 119 -10.76 -6.18 3.53
CA GLY A 119 -10.00 -6.65 4.67
C GLY A 119 -10.44 -5.96 5.96
N TRP A 120 -10.19 -6.58 7.10
CA TRP A 120 -10.47 -5.96 8.39
C TRP A 120 -9.59 -6.50 9.51
N SER A 121 -9.52 -5.77 10.60
CA SER A 121 -8.79 -6.14 11.80
C SER A 121 -9.56 -5.77 13.05
N SER A 122 -9.32 -6.48 14.15
CA SER A 122 -10.03 -6.27 15.40
C SER A 122 -9.16 -6.62 16.59
N SER A 123 -9.18 -5.78 17.62
CA SER A 123 -8.51 -6.06 18.89
C SER A 123 -9.02 -5.21 20.04
N ARG A 124 -8.94 -5.72 21.27
CA ARG A 124 -9.04 -4.94 22.51
C ARG A 124 -7.88 -3.99 22.71
N LYS A 125 -6.71 -4.36 22.12
CA LYS A 125 -5.44 -3.66 22.31
C LYS A 125 -5.30 -2.41 21.46
N PHE A 126 -6.23 -2.15 20.52
CA PHE A 126 -6.06 -1.05 19.58
C PHE A 126 -6.17 0.32 20.24
N ILE A 127 -5.08 1.06 20.15
CA ILE A 127 -5.03 2.50 20.12
C ILE A 127 -5.43 2.87 18.70
N TRP A 128 -6.20 3.94 18.53
CA TRP A 128 -6.62 4.45 17.24
C TRP A 128 -6.39 5.96 17.20
N ASP A 129 -5.56 6.39 16.28
CA ASP A 129 -5.39 7.80 15.97
C ASP A 129 -5.66 8.11 14.49
N ALA A 130 -5.93 9.38 14.19
CA ALA A 130 -6.26 9.83 12.85
C ALA A 130 -5.91 11.30 12.64
N MET A 131 -5.68 11.66 11.37
CA MET A 131 -5.56 13.05 10.90
C MET A 131 -6.13 13.18 9.49
N VAL A 132 -6.54 14.40 9.12
CA VAL A 132 -7.05 14.65 7.77
C VAL A 132 -5.91 14.97 6.79
N VAL A 133 -6.04 14.44 5.58
CA VAL A 133 -5.24 14.83 4.41
C VAL A 133 -6.14 15.63 3.49
N ARG A 134 -5.81 16.91 3.31
CA ARG A 134 -6.52 17.80 2.39
C ARG A 134 -6.06 17.56 0.97
N GLN A 135 -6.98 17.36 0.05
CA GLN A 135 -6.74 17.23 -1.38
C GLN A 135 -7.72 18.11 -2.15
N PRO A 136 -7.41 18.51 -3.41
CA PRO A 136 -8.34 19.29 -4.25
C PRO A 136 -9.70 18.64 -4.45
N SER A 137 -9.74 17.31 -4.62
CA SER A 137 -10.97 16.57 -4.90
C SER A 137 -11.82 16.32 -3.64
N LYS A 138 -11.18 15.91 -2.55
CA LYS A 138 -11.85 15.64 -1.26
C LYS A 138 -10.85 15.40 -0.15
N ASP A 139 -11.31 15.55 1.08
CA ASP A 139 -10.54 15.19 2.27
C ASP A 139 -10.49 13.68 2.48
N VAL A 140 -9.34 13.19 2.95
CA VAL A 140 -9.11 11.78 3.30
C VAL A 140 -8.72 11.68 4.77
N LEU A 141 -9.28 10.73 5.51
CA LEU A 141 -8.88 10.46 6.87
C LEU A 141 -7.79 9.40 6.91
N ALA A 142 -6.55 9.81 7.19
CA ALA A 142 -5.43 8.91 7.45
C ALA A 142 -5.53 8.39 8.88
N MET A 143 -5.43 7.07 9.08
CA MET A 143 -5.63 6.43 10.39
C MET A 143 -4.58 5.37 10.67
N SER A 144 -4.31 5.15 11.95
CA SER A 144 -3.52 4.00 12.42
C SER A 144 -4.19 3.29 13.60
N PHE A 145 -4.07 1.96 13.60
CA PHE A 145 -4.55 1.07 14.66
C PHE A 145 -3.41 0.18 15.13
N TYR A 146 -3.04 0.28 16.38
CA TYR A 146 -1.87 -0.43 16.90
C TYR A 146 -1.98 -0.69 18.41
N PRO A 147 -1.31 -1.73 18.95
CA PRO A 147 -1.26 -1.97 20.38
C PRO A 147 -0.19 -1.10 21.04
N LYS A 148 -0.27 -0.95 22.36
CA LYS A 148 0.74 -0.21 23.15
C LYS A 148 2.18 -0.71 22.94
N GLU A 149 2.36 -1.97 22.59
CA GLU A 149 3.66 -2.57 22.25
C GLU A 149 4.26 -2.00 20.95
N GLY A 150 3.49 -1.23 20.17
CA GLY A 150 3.98 -0.45 19.04
C GLY A 150 4.58 0.90 19.45
N ASN A 151 4.25 1.40 20.65
CA ASN A 151 4.70 2.69 21.14
C ASN A 151 6.15 2.66 21.68
N PRO A 152 6.91 3.78 21.55
CA PRO A 152 6.46 5.08 21.00
C PRO A 152 6.54 5.19 19.46
N LEU A 153 7.03 4.16 18.76
CA LEU A 153 7.34 4.22 17.33
C LEU A 153 6.10 4.49 16.46
N TRP A 154 4.99 3.78 16.73
CA TRP A 154 3.75 3.91 15.96
C TRP A 154 3.07 5.27 16.16
N GLU A 155 2.97 5.72 17.39
CA GLU A 155 2.43 7.04 17.73
C GLU A 155 3.19 8.18 17.04
N GLN A 156 4.53 8.06 16.98
CA GLN A 156 5.38 9.10 16.40
C GLN A 156 5.29 9.19 14.88
N TYR A 157 5.13 8.04 14.19
CA TYR A 157 5.34 7.99 12.75
C TYR A 157 4.19 7.44 11.92
N SER A 158 3.39 6.47 12.40
CA SER A 158 2.51 5.69 11.53
C SER A 158 1.51 6.57 10.75
N THR A 159 0.62 7.28 11.40
CA THR A 159 -0.42 8.08 10.74
C THR A 159 0.17 9.24 9.92
N LYS A 160 1.26 9.83 10.39
CA LYS A 160 2.00 10.85 9.62
C LYS A 160 2.59 10.27 8.33
N THR A 161 3.06 9.02 8.38
CA THR A 161 3.57 8.31 7.18
C THR A 161 2.45 8.01 6.21
N VAL A 162 1.27 7.55 6.68
CA VAL A 162 0.08 7.37 5.84
C VAL A 162 -0.26 8.69 5.14
N ALA A 163 -0.37 9.78 5.89
CA ALA A 163 -0.70 11.10 5.34
C ALA A 163 0.35 11.60 4.34
N HIS A 164 1.64 11.38 4.61
CA HIS A 164 2.73 11.74 3.71
C HIS A 164 2.66 10.93 2.40
N THR A 165 2.41 9.62 2.50
CA THR A 165 2.30 8.74 1.33
C THR A 165 1.19 9.19 0.40
N LEU A 166 -0.01 9.48 0.93
CA LEU A 166 -1.12 9.98 0.13
C LEU A 166 -0.76 11.27 -0.61
N LYS A 167 -0.11 12.23 0.05
CA LYS A 167 0.33 13.49 -0.56
C LYS A 167 1.37 13.27 -1.67
N SER A 168 2.36 12.43 -1.42
CA SER A 168 3.43 12.17 -2.38
C SER A 168 2.92 11.39 -3.59
N TYR A 169 2.18 10.29 -3.41
CA TYR A 169 1.64 9.52 -4.51
C TYR A 169 0.64 10.32 -5.35
N SER A 170 -0.22 11.12 -4.73
CA SER A 170 -1.17 11.98 -5.46
C SER A 170 -0.47 12.99 -6.36
N LYS A 171 0.70 13.48 -5.98
CA LYS A 171 1.51 14.38 -6.80
C LYS A 171 1.91 13.74 -8.13
N PHE A 172 2.25 12.46 -8.13
CA PHE A 172 2.73 11.73 -9.30
C PHE A 172 1.62 11.02 -10.09
N THR A 173 0.44 10.82 -9.49
CA THR A 173 -0.67 10.06 -10.08
C THR A 173 -1.97 10.88 -10.14
N PHE A 174 -2.84 10.68 -9.18
CA PHE A 174 -4.15 11.34 -9.04
C PHE A 174 -4.48 11.52 -7.55
N ASP A 175 -5.41 12.41 -7.22
CA ASP A 175 -5.91 12.53 -5.85
C ASP A 175 -6.50 11.20 -5.38
N TYR A 176 -6.17 10.80 -4.16
CA TYR A 176 -6.66 9.54 -3.58
C TYR A 176 -8.20 9.53 -3.52
N PRO A 177 -8.88 8.59 -4.20
CA PRO A 177 -10.33 8.69 -4.39
C PRO A 177 -11.16 8.16 -3.23
N TYR A 178 -10.55 7.42 -2.30
CA TYR A 178 -11.26 6.81 -1.18
C TYR A 178 -11.33 7.74 0.05
N PRO A 179 -12.32 7.55 0.95
CA PRO A 179 -12.51 8.43 2.11
C PRO A 179 -11.50 8.21 3.24
N VAL A 180 -10.85 7.05 3.29
CA VAL A 180 -9.94 6.67 4.37
C VAL A 180 -8.71 5.95 3.82
N ALA A 181 -7.59 6.01 4.55
CA ALA A 181 -6.42 5.17 4.37
C ALA A 181 -5.89 4.74 5.74
N ILE A 182 -5.75 3.44 5.96
CA ILE A 182 -5.59 2.85 7.28
C ILE A 182 -4.33 1.98 7.32
N SER A 183 -3.45 2.24 8.30
CA SER A 183 -2.33 1.37 8.67
C SER A 183 -2.65 0.61 9.94
N VAL A 184 -2.63 -0.72 9.89
CA VAL A 184 -2.87 -1.60 11.04
C VAL A 184 -1.58 -2.32 11.41
N HIS A 185 -1.23 -2.27 12.70
CA HIS A 185 -0.07 -2.97 13.20
C HIS A 185 -0.28 -4.49 13.19
N THR A 186 0.68 -5.20 12.62
CA THR A 186 0.84 -6.65 12.73
C THR A 186 2.28 -7.00 13.10
N LYS A 187 2.56 -8.27 13.42
CA LYS A 187 3.89 -8.60 13.98
C LYS A 187 4.99 -8.66 12.92
N TRP A 188 4.72 -9.17 11.71
CA TRP A 188 5.79 -9.58 10.78
C TRP A 188 5.54 -9.29 9.30
N ILE A 189 4.38 -8.82 8.90
CA ILE A 189 4.00 -8.67 7.49
C ILE A 189 3.99 -7.23 7.02
N GLY A 190 4.10 -7.06 5.70
CA GLY A 190 3.57 -5.97 4.92
C GLY A 190 2.53 -6.58 3.99
N MET A 191 1.30 -6.09 3.97
CA MET A 191 0.22 -6.59 3.13
C MET A 191 -0.87 -5.55 2.93
N GLU A 192 -1.22 -5.34 1.69
CA GLU A 192 -2.19 -4.37 1.25
C GLU A 192 -3.58 -4.94 1.03
N TYR A 193 -4.58 -4.11 1.28
CA TYR A 193 -5.98 -4.25 0.85
C TYR A 193 -6.55 -2.87 0.55
N PRO A 194 -7.66 -2.75 -0.18
CA PRO A 194 -8.25 -1.44 -0.44
C PRO A 194 -8.52 -0.67 0.86
N MET A 195 -7.97 0.54 0.96
CA MET A 195 -8.08 1.44 2.10
C MET A 195 -7.45 0.97 3.42
N ILE A 196 -7.01 -0.27 3.54
CA ILE A 196 -6.41 -0.82 4.77
C ILE A 196 -5.18 -1.67 4.43
N CYS A 197 -4.10 -1.47 5.18
CA CYS A 197 -2.91 -2.31 5.06
C CYS A 197 -2.42 -2.77 6.42
N PHE A 198 -1.69 -3.89 6.42
CA PHE A 198 -1.17 -4.54 7.60
C PHE A 198 0.36 -4.41 7.62
N ASN A 199 0.91 -3.76 8.65
CA ASN A 199 2.30 -3.36 8.68
C ASN A 199 3.02 -3.88 9.93
N GLY A 200 4.22 -4.41 9.73
CA GLY A 200 5.11 -4.78 10.81
C GLY A 200 5.97 -3.60 11.29
N GLY A 201 6.64 -3.81 12.40
CA GLY A 201 7.58 -2.86 13.01
C GLY A 201 7.25 -2.63 14.48
N ARG A 202 8.19 -2.98 15.35
CA ARG A 202 8.07 -2.78 16.80
C ARG A 202 9.36 -2.22 17.38
N PRO A 203 9.25 -1.35 18.39
CA PRO A 203 10.38 -1.05 19.26
C PRO A 203 10.71 -2.27 20.13
N GLU A 204 11.83 -2.21 20.84
CA GLU A 204 12.18 -3.12 21.92
C GLU A 204 11.17 -2.97 23.08
N ALA A 205 11.19 -3.94 24.02
CA ALA A 205 10.24 -3.96 25.16
C ALA A 205 10.36 -2.73 26.08
N ASP A 206 11.52 -2.07 26.09
CA ASP A 206 11.77 -0.83 26.82
C ASP A 206 11.40 0.45 26.06
N GLY A 207 10.84 0.30 24.85
CA GLY A 207 10.44 1.41 23.99
C GLY A 207 11.56 1.96 23.11
N THR A 208 12.79 1.48 23.23
CA THR A 208 13.88 1.90 22.34
C THR A 208 13.79 1.26 20.96
N TYR A 209 14.33 1.91 19.95
CA TYR A 209 14.40 1.36 18.60
C TYR A 209 15.59 1.88 17.81
N SER A 210 16.09 1.03 16.92
CA SER A 210 17.19 1.39 16.02
C SER A 210 16.70 2.23 14.84
N LYS A 211 17.63 2.93 14.16
CA LYS A 211 17.35 3.57 12.85
C LYS A 211 16.79 2.55 11.85
N ARG A 212 17.32 1.32 11.84
CA ARG A 212 16.81 0.25 10.96
C ARG A 212 15.35 -0.07 11.25
N THR A 213 14.94 -0.14 12.51
CA THR A 213 13.54 -0.38 12.91
C THR A 213 12.64 0.79 12.48
N LYS A 214 13.07 2.04 12.75
CA LYS A 214 12.34 3.26 12.35
C LYS A 214 12.10 3.27 10.84
N TYR A 215 13.16 3.26 10.06
CA TYR A 215 13.05 3.35 8.59
C TYR A 215 12.42 2.10 7.97
N GLY A 216 12.59 0.94 8.59
CA GLY A 216 11.91 -0.29 8.17
C GLY A 216 10.38 -0.19 8.30
N MET A 217 9.88 0.34 9.42
CA MET A 217 8.45 0.57 9.62
C MET A 217 7.91 1.67 8.69
N ILE A 218 8.59 2.81 8.60
CA ILE A 218 8.17 3.89 7.70
C ILE A 218 8.13 3.39 6.26
N GLY A 219 9.17 2.67 5.80
CA GLY A 219 9.24 2.15 4.45
C GLY A 219 8.14 1.13 4.13
N VAL A 220 7.80 0.23 5.05
CA VAL A 220 6.69 -0.70 4.82
C VAL A 220 5.33 0.03 4.80
N ILE A 221 5.11 1.02 5.66
CA ILE A 221 3.86 1.82 5.63
C ILE A 221 3.74 2.58 4.30
N ILE A 222 4.82 3.20 3.81
CA ILE A 222 4.82 3.87 2.49
C ILE A 222 4.47 2.86 1.39
N HIS A 223 5.08 1.68 1.42
CA HIS A 223 4.87 0.63 0.43
C HIS A 223 3.41 0.16 0.43
N GLU A 224 2.90 -0.29 1.58
CA GLU A 224 1.56 -0.87 1.67
C GLU A 224 0.44 0.17 1.43
N VAL A 225 0.61 1.41 1.88
CA VAL A 225 -0.34 2.49 1.54
C VAL A 225 -0.25 2.85 0.07
N GLY A 226 0.94 2.81 -0.52
CA GLY A 226 1.18 3.04 -1.94
C GLY A 226 0.44 2.05 -2.85
N HIS A 227 0.31 0.81 -2.43
CA HIS A 227 -0.46 -0.21 -3.13
C HIS A 227 -1.94 0.15 -3.34
N ASN A 228 -2.50 1.08 -2.59
CA ASN A 228 -3.83 1.61 -2.91
C ASN A 228 -3.90 2.23 -4.32
N TYR A 229 -2.78 2.76 -4.83
CA TYR A 229 -2.68 3.28 -6.20
C TYR A 229 -2.37 2.17 -7.21
N PHE A 230 -1.41 1.31 -6.89
CA PHE A 230 -0.96 0.15 -7.65
C PHE A 230 -0.86 -1.07 -6.73
N PRO A 231 -1.73 -2.09 -6.80
CA PRO A 231 -2.70 -2.37 -7.85
C PRO A 231 -4.16 -2.12 -7.43
N MET A 232 -4.46 -1.57 -6.24
CA MET A 232 -5.84 -1.51 -5.75
C MET A 232 -6.76 -0.60 -6.58
N ILE A 233 -6.22 0.44 -7.23
CA ILE A 233 -6.97 1.35 -8.10
C ILE A 233 -6.59 1.13 -9.57
N ILE A 234 -5.30 1.09 -9.90
CA ILE A 234 -4.82 0.70 -11.24
C ILE A 234 -4.59 -0.81 -11.18
N ASN A 235 -5.61 -1.57 -11.51
CA ASN A 235 -5.75 -2.97 -11.15
C ASN A 235 -5.18 -3.90 -12.23
N SER A 236 -3.84 -4.01 -12.27
CA SER A 236 -3.13 -4.93 -13.14
C SER A 236 -3.28 -6.41 -12.73
N ASP A 237 -3.02 -7.34 -13.64
CA ASP A 237 -3.05 -8.78 -13.37
C ASP A 237 -1.77 -9.21 -12.63
N GLU A 238 -1.80 -9.24 -11.32
CA GLU A 238 -0.69 -9.63 -10.45
C GLU A 238 -0.34 -11.12 -10.57
N ARG A 239 -1.29 -11.95 -11.02
CA ARG A 239 -1.03 -13.38 -11.29
C ARG A 239 -0.09 -13.56 -12.47
N GLN A 240 -0.06 -12.60 -13.40
CA GLN A 240 0.82 -12.62 -14.56
C GLN A 240 2.02 -11.70 -14.37
N TRP A 241 1.77 -10.45 -13.91
CA TRP A 241 2.71 -9.35 -13.97
C TRP A 241 2.93 -8.70 -12.59
N THR A 242 3.53 -9.44 -11.64
CA THR A 242 3.82 -8.93 -10.29
C THR A 242 4.60 -7.60 -10.30
N TRP A 243 5.41 -7.34 -11.31
CA TRP A 243 6.18 -6.10 -11.40
C TRP A 243 5.31 -4.84 -11.63
N MET A 244 4.10 -4.97 -12.19
CA MET A 244 3.17 -3.84 -12.34
C MET A 244 2.54 -3.44 -11.01
N ASP A 245 2.42 -4.36 -10.11
CA ASP A 245 2.07 -4.18 -8.72
C ASP A 245 3.30 -3.67 -7.94
N GLU A 246 4.23 -4.53 -7.65
CA GLU A 246 5.35 -4.31 -6.75
C GLU A 246 6.40 -3.33 -7.29
N GLY A 247 6.66 -3.40 -8.57
CA GLY A 247 7.71 -2.60 -9.19
C GLY A 247 7.33 -1.13 -9.35
N LEU A 248 6.12 -0.85 -9.83
CA LEU A 248 5.64 0.52 -9.95
C LEU A 248 5.45 1.15 -8.56
N ASN A 249 4.93 0.37 -7.61
CA ASN A 249 4.81 0.81 -6.24
C ASN A 249 6.18 1.07 -5.59
N THR A 250 7.16 0.18 -5.76
CA THR A 250 8.54 0.39 -5.25
C THR A 250 9.20 1.63 -5.84
N PHE A 251 8.93 1.95 -7.11
CA PHE A 251 9.43 3.18 -7.72
C PHE A 251 8.88 4.43 -7.01
N LEU A 252 7.57 4.51 -6.81
CA LEU A 252 6.95 5.62 -6.08
C LEU A 252 7.32 5.63 -4.60
N GLN A 253 7.45 4.46 -3.97
CA GLN A 253 7.97 4.34 -2.61
C GLN A 253 9.34 5.04 -2.48
N TYR A 254 10.27 4.78 -3.40
CA TYR A 254 11.58 5.42 -3.38
C TYR A 254 11.46 6.95 -3.43
N LEU A 255 10.64 7.51 -4.33
CA LEU A 255 10.44 8.95 -4.40
C LEU A 255 9.84 9.51 -3.10
N THR A 256 8.85 8.82 -2.55
CA THR A 256 8.16 9.18 -1.31
C THR A 256 9.09 9.13 -0.10
N GLU A 257 9.95 8.11 -0.01
CA GLU A 257 10.96 7.98 1.03
C GLU A 257 11.96 9.16 1.01
N GLN A 258 12.40 9.58 -0.19
CA GLN A 258 13.32 10.72 -0.33
C GLN A 258 12.64 12.07 -0.06
N GLU A 259 11.31 12.18 -0.23
CA GLU A 259 10.53 13.35 0.19
C GLU A 259 10.23 13.34 1.71
N PHE A 260 10.14 12.16 2.34
CA PHE A 260 9.89 12.02 3.77
C PHE A 260 11.05 12.54 4.63
N GLU A 261 12.26 12.13 4.28
CA GLU A 261 13.49 12.58 4.95
C GLU A 261 14.66 12.58 3.96
N LYS A 262 15.38 13.68 3.88
CA LYS A 262 16.56 13.78 3.02
C LYS A 262 17.56 12.66 3.36
N GLU A 263 18.08 11.99 2.34
CA GLU A 263 19.00 10.85 2.49
C GLU A 263 18.37 9.63 3.21
N TYR A 264 17.04 9.47 3.07
CA TYR A 264 16.37 8.26 3.56
C TYR A 264 17.10 7.00 3.06
N PRO A 265 17.37 6.01 3.92
CA PRO A 265 18.17 4.83 3.55
C PRO A 265 17.37 3.82 2.71
N SER A 266 16.89 4.25 1.55
CA SER A 266 16.08 3.43 0.64
C SER A 266 16.80 2.16 0.22
N ARG A 267 16.08 1.06 0.20
CA ARG A 267 16.63 -0.25 -0.20
C ARG A 267 16.74 -0.42 -1.71
N ARG A 268 15.86 0.22 -2.47
CA ARG A 268 15.67 0.08 -3.92
C ARG A 268 15.52 1.46 -4.56
N GLY A 269 15.52 1.53 -5.88
CA GLY A 269 15.32 2.75 -6.66
C GLY A 269 16.56 3.17 -7.45
N PRO A 270 17.65 3.65 -6.84
CA PRO A 270 18.83 4.07 -7.55
C PRO A 270 19.53 2.91 -8.30
N ALA A 271 20.08 3.21 -9.48
CA ALA A 271 20.68 2.20 -10.37
C ALA A 271 21.77 1.35 -9.70
N TYR A 272 22.60 1.93 -8.84
CA TYR A 272 23.67 1.18 -8.15
C TYR A 272 23.13 0.07 -7.22
N LYS A 273 21.89 0.14 -6.78
CA LYS A 273 21.27 -0.87 -5.90
C LYS A 273 20.99 -2.19 -6.60
N ILE A 274 20.79 -2.18 -7.92
CA ILE A 274 20.48 -3.40 -8.69
C ILE A 274 21.74 -4.07 -9.28
N VAL A 275 22.90 -3.43 -9.21
CA VAL A 275 24.15 -3.89 -9.84
C VAL A 275 24.53 -5.31 -9.43
N ASN A 276 24.47 -5.63 -8.14
CA ASN A 276 24.83 -6.95 -7.63
C ASN A 276 23.92 -8.06 -8.18
N TYR A 277 22.63 -7.76 -8.36
CA TYR A 277 21.69 -8.68 -9.01
C TYR A 277 22.04 -8.88 -10.48
N MET A 278 22.28 -7.79 -11.23
CA MET A 278 22.58 -7.83 -12.66
C MET A 278 23.92 -8.50 -12.98
N LYS A 279 24.91 -8.43 -12.07
CA LYS A 279 26.20 -9.12 -12.17
C LYS A 279 26.17 -10.59 -11.77
N GLY A 280 25.05 -11.07 -11.24
CA GLY A 280 24.90 -12.43 -10.75
C GLY A 280 24.87 -13.49 -11.86
N ASP A 281 24.70 -14.75 -11.44
CA ASP A 281 24.58 -15.87 -12.37
C ASP A 281 23.36 -15.69 -13.29
N LYS A 282 23.60 -15.59 -14.59
CA LYS A 282 22.56 -15.41 -15.63
C LYS A 282 21.47 -16.49 -15.59
N ASN A 283 21.79 -17.71 -15.15
CA ASN A 283 20.83 -18.80 -14.99
C ASN A 283 19.88 -18.61 -13.80
N ARG A 284 20.14 -17.61 -12.94
CA ARG A 284 19.36 -17.28 -11.75
C ARG A 284 18.73 -15.88 -11.83
N ILE A 285 18.68 -15.32 -13.01
CA ILE A 285 18.06 -14.03 -13.31
C ILE A 285 16.95 -14.27 -14.32
N SER A 286 15.79 -13.64 -14.11
CA SER A 286 14.66 -13.71 -15.03
C SER A 286 14.39 -12.33 -15.66
N PRO A 287 13.88 -12.25 -16.91
CA PRO A 287 13.28 -11.02 -17.43
C PRO A 287 12.20 -10.48 -16.49
N ILE A 288 11.99 -9.18 -16.46
CA ILE A 288 10.89 -8.57 -15.67
C ILE A 288 9.54 -9.14 -16.11
N MET A 289 9.36 -9.38 -17.42
CA MET A 289 8.14 -9.93 -18.03
C MET A 289 7.92 -11.43 -17.76
N THR A 290 8.67 -12.02 -16.83
CA THR A 290 8.46 -13.40 -16.42
C THR A 290 7.20 -13.50 -15.56
N ASN A 291 6.41 -14.53 -15.81
CA ASN A 291 5.23 -14.86 -15.01
C ASN A 291 5.55 -15.05 -13.53
N SER A 292 4.67 -14.64 -12.66
CA SER A 292 4.88 -14.56 -11.20
C SER A 292 5.44 -15.83 -10.57
N GLU A 293 4.93 -17.01 -10.95
CA GLU A 293 5.37 -18.29 -10.40
C GLU A 293 6.71 -18.81 -10.96
N SER A 294 7.24 -18.21 -12.02
CA SER A 294 8.48 -18.63 -12.67
C SER A 294 9.66 -17.68 -12.40
N ILE A 295 9.47 -16.67 -11.56
CA ILE A 295 10.49 -15.66 -11.29
C ILE A 295 11.62 -16.23 -10.41
N HIS A 296 12.86 -16.07 -10.86
CA HIS A 296 14.05 -16.22 -10.02
C HIS A 296 14.36 -14.92 -9.27
N GLN A 297 14.76 -15.05 -7.99
CA GLN A 297 15.07 -13.90 -7.12
C GLN A 297 13.95 -12.85 -7.11
N PHE A 298 12.75 -13.27 -6.68
CA PHE A 298 11.50 -12.51 -6.73
C PHE A 298 11.64 -11.04 -6.28
N GLY A 299 12.25 -10.78 -5.11
CA GLY A 299 12.40 -9.41 -4.60
C GLY A 299 13.29 -8.49 -5.48
N ASN A 300 14.21 -9.05 -6.24
CA ASN A 300 15.02 -8.26 -7.19
C ASN A 300 14.29 -8.07 -8.52
N ASN A 301 13.63 -9.12 -9.01
CA ASN A 301 12.93 -9.12 -10.29
C ASN A 301 11.65 -8.29 -10.27
N ALA A 302 10.74 -8.57 -9.32
CA ALA A 302 9.43 -7.93 -9.28
C ALA A 302 9.47 -6.52 -8.68
N TYR A 303 10.37 -6.23 -7.75
CA TYR A 303 10.49 -4.95 -7.04
C TYR A 303 11.65 -4.10 -7.56
N GLY A 304 12.88 -4.60 -7.40
CA GLY A 304 14.09 -3.79 -7.54
C GLY A 304 14.39 -3.39 -8.98
N LYS A 305 14.41 -4.34 -9.92
CA LYS A 305 14.75 -4.08 -11.32
C LYS A 305 13.74 -3.17 -12.02
N PRO A 306 12.41 -3.37 -11.92
CA PRO A 306 11.44 -2.47 -12.53
C PRO A 306 11.43 -1.07 -11.89
N ALA A 307 11.57 -0.96 -10.58
CA ALA A 307 11.72 0.34 -9.91
C ALA A 307 12.95 1.10 -10.40
N THR A 308 14.07 0.40 -10.58
CA THR A 308 15.28 0.98 -11.17
C THR A 308 15.06 1.41 -12.62
N ALA A 309 14.36 0.61 -13.43
CA ALA A 309 14.03 0.97 -14.81
C ALA A 309 13.21 2.26 -14.88
N MET A 310 12.15 2.38 -14.08
CA MET A 310 11.34 3.62 -14.00
C MET A 310 12.19 4.81 -13.55
N ASN A 311 13.08 4.62 -12.57
CA ASN A 311 13.95 5.68 -12.10
C ASN A 311 14.97 6.14 -13.17
N ILE A 312 15.50 5.23 -13.97
CA ILE A 312 16.38 5.56 -15.11
C ILE A 312 15.63 6.31 -16.21
N LEU A 313 14.41 5.88 -16.54
CA LEU A 313 13.54 6.62 -17.47
C LEU A 313 13.35 8.06 -17.00
N ARG A 314 13.00 8.23 -15.73
CA ARG A 314 12.73 9.52 -15.11
C ARG A 314 13.97 10.43 -15.01
N GLU A 315 15.09 9.88 -14.54
CA GLU A 315 16.27 10.71 -14.24
C GLU A 315 17.21 10.93 -15.44
N THR A 316 17.23 9.99 -16.40
CA THR A 316 18.26 9.97 -17.45
C THR A 316 17.70 10.06 -18.86
N ILE A 317 16.63 9.32 -19.18
CA ILE A 317 16.18 9.16 -20.58
C ILE A 317 15.17 10.24 -20.94
N MET A 318 14.08 10.35 -20.19
CA MET A 318 13.00 11.29 -20.47
C MET A 318 13.19 12.65 -19.76
N GLY A 319 13.86 12.65 -18.60
CA GLY A 319 13.87 13.77 -17.69
C GLY A 319 12.60 13.79 -16.80
N ARG A 320 12.75 14.41 -15.61
CA ARG A 320 11.72 14.38 -14.57
C ARG A 320 10.37 14.93 -15.03
N GLU A 321 10.37 16.09 -15.65
CA GLU A 321 9.13 16.78 -16.04
C GLU A 321 8.31 15.95 -17.03
N LEU A 322 8.95 15.44 -18.08
CA LEU A 322 8.27 14.68 -19.12
C LEU A 322 7.82 13.30 -18.62
N PHE A 323 8.69 12.61 -17.84
CA PHE A 323 8.32 11.33 -17.25
C PHE A 323 7.15 11.49 -16.27
N ASP A 324 7.22 12.45 -15.34
CA ASP A 324 6.17 12.68 -14.34
C ASP A 324 4.83 13.03 -15.01
N TYR A 325 4.86 13.82 -16.09
CA TYR A 325 3.69 14.10 -16.91
C TYR A 325 3.10 12.82 -17.55
N ALA A 326 3.94 12.04 -18.25
CA ALA A 326 3.49 10.82 -18.93
C ALA A 326 2.99 9.75 -17.94
N PHE A 327 3.66 9.57 -16.81
CA PHE A 327 3.25 8.65 -15.76
C PHE A 327 1.90 9.06 -15.12
N LYS A 328 1.68 10.37 -14.97
CA LYS A 328 0.39 10.91 -14.51
C LYS A 328 -0.74 10.66 -15.52
N ILE A 329 -0.46 10.78 -16.82
CA ILE A 329 -1.42 10.43 -17.88
C ILE A 329 -1.77 8.94 -17.84
N TYR A 330 -0.77 8.05 -17.73
CA TYR A 330 -1.01 6.61 -17.54
C TYR A 330 -1.91 6.36 -16.34
N SER A 331 -1.56 6.90 -15.18
CA SER A 331 -2.29 6.69 -13.93
C SER A 331 -3.75 7.12 -14.02
N ASN A 332 -4.03 8.30 -14.60
CA ASN A 332 -5.40 8.79 -14.78
C ASN A 332 -6.17 8.00 -15.85
N ARG A 333 -5.52 7.58 -16.92
CA ARG A 333 -6.15 6.78 -18.00
C ARG A 333 -6.62 5.43 -17.51
N TRP A 334 -5.84 4.81 -16.63
CA TRP A 334 -6.06 3.45 -16.15
C TRP A 334 -6.66 3.35 -14.74
N MET A 335 -7.02 4.46 -14.14
CA MET A 335 -7.74 4.52 -12.88
C MET A 335 -9.03 3.67 -12.94
N PHE A 336 -9.21 2.76 -12.00
CA PHE A 336 -10.33 1.79 -11.94
C PHE A 336 -10.47 0.89 -13.16
N LYS A 337 -9.36 0.56 -13.81
CA LYS A 337 -9.29 -0.35 -14.95
C LYS A 337 -8.20 -1.41 -14.73
N HIS A 338 -8.07 -2.31 -15.70
CA HIS A 338 -7.17 -3.47 -15.66
C HIS A 338 -6.10 -3.38 -16.77
N PRO A 339 -5.06 -2.53 -16.61
CA PRO A 339 -4.02 -2.42 -17.63
C PRO A 339 -3.13 -3.66 -17.63
N ASN A 340 -2.59 -3.96 -18.81
CA ASN A 340 -1.48 -4.88 -19.02
C ASN A 340 -0.16 -4.11 -19.23
N PRO A 341 1.01 -4.80 -19.35
CA PRO A 341 2.30 -4.13 -19.58
C PRO A 341 2.33 -3.19 -20.78
N GLU A 342 1.74 -3.60 -21.89
CA GLU A 342 1.70 -2.84 -23.15
C GLU A 342 0.93 -1.53 -22.99
N ASP A 343 -0.07 -1.48 -22.11
CA ASP A 343 -0.85 -0.27 -21.83
C ASP A 343 0.00 0.78 -21.10
N LEU A 344 0.90 0.35 -20.21
CA LEU A 344 1.89 1.24 -19.59
C LEU A 344 2.86 1.77 -20.64
N PHE A 345 3.46 0.86 -21.43
CA PHE A 345 4.46 1.22 -22.42
C PHE A 345 3.92 2.23 -23.43
N ARG A 346 2.78 1.91 -24.06
CA ARG A 346 2.09 2.81 -24.99
C ARG A 346 1.70 4.14 -24.35
N SER A 347 1.20 4.12 -23.11
CA SER A 347 0.80 5.37 -22.44
C SER A 347 1.98 6.30 -22.23
N LEU A 348 3.16 5.76 -21.89
CA LEU A 348 4.37 6.56 -21.72
C LEU A 348 4.89 7.09 -23.06
N GLU A 349 4.90 6.27 -24.11
CA GLU A 349 5.33 6.67 -25.46
C GLU A 349 4.41 7.68 -26.08
N ASP A 350 3.09 7.43 -26.08
CA ASP A 350 2.08 8.36 -26.63
C ASP A 350 2.15 9.72 -25.97
N SER A 351 2.28 9.75 -24.64
CA SER A 351 2.27 10.99 -23.86
C SER A 351 3.58 11.77 -23.97
N SER A 352 4.69 11.11 -24.21
CA SER A 352 6.02 11.71 -24.30
C SER A 352 6.46 11.98 -25.72
N SER A 353 5.87 11.31 -26.71
CA SER A 353 6.33 11.27 -28.10
C SER A 353 7.77 10.76 -28.26
N ILE A 354 8.21 9.89 -27.33
CA ILE A 354 9.54 9.25 -27.38
C ILE A 354 9.34 7.77 -27.72
N ASP A 355 10.10 7.26 -28.68
CA ASP A 355 10.21 5.83 -28.95
C ASP A 355 11.06 5.17 -27.87
N LEU A 356 10.44 4.29 -27.07
CA LEU A 356 11.05 3.56 -25.97
C LEU A 356 11.14 2.04 -26.22
N ASP A 357 10.82 1.56 -27.43
CA ASP A 357 10.86 0.13 -27.76
C ASP A 357 12.18 -0.53 -27.41
N TRP A 358 13.29 0.15 -27.68
CA TRP A 358 14.63 -0.32 -27.35
C TRP A 358 14.82 -0.50 -25.82
N PHE A 359 14.24 0.40 -25.04
CA PHE A 359 14.33 0.35 -23.57
C PHE A 359 13.50 -0.78 -23.00
N TRP A 360 12.23 -0.92 -23.44
CA TRP A 360 11.36 -2.01 -23.00
C TRP A 360 11.94 -3.35 -23.32
N ARG A 361 12.44 -3.55 -24.55
CA ARG A 361 13.08 -4.78 -24.99
C ARG A 361 14.29 -5.15 -24.13
N GLY A 362 15.18 -4.21 -23.85
CA GLY A 362 16.38 -4.43 -23.05
C GLY A 362 16.08 -4.67 -21.57
N TRP A 363 15.25 -3.82 -20.95
CA TRP A 363 15.01 -3.88 -19.52
C TRP A 363 13.99 -4.91 -19.09
N PHE A 364 12.90 -5.09 -19.85
CA PHE A 364 11.76 -5.90 -19.43
C PHE A 364 11.76 -7.30 -20.02
N TYR A 365 12.18 -7.45 -21.27
CA TYR A 365 12.12 -8.73 -21.98
C TYR A 365 13.44 -9.51 -21.99
N SER A 366 14.55 -8.91 -21.56
CA SER A 366 15.86 -9.58 -21.51
C SER A 366 16.51 -9.50 -20.14
N THR A 367 17.57 -10.31 -19.96
CA THR A 367 18.45 -10.28 -18.78
C THR A 367 19.83 -9.68 -19.14
N ASP A 368 19.96 -9.10 -20.32
CA ASP A 368 21.20 -8.50 -20.77
C ASP A 368 21.53 -7.23 -19.98
N HIS A 369 22.78 -6.83 -20.03
CA HIS A 369 23.28 -5.60 -19.44
C HIS A 369 24.14 -4.87 -20.46
N VAL A 370 24.29 -3.57 -20.27
CA VAL A 370 25.17 -2.78 -21.13
C VAL A 370 26.61 -3.21 -20.85
N ASP A 371 27.34 -3.59 -21.90
CA ASP A 371 28.76 -3.84 -21.89
C ASP A 371 29.44 -2.73 -22.70
N ILE A 372 30.22 -1.91 -21.99
CA ILE A 372 30.99 -0.82 -22.61
C ILE A 372 32.46 -1.28 -22.64
N GLY A 373 32.89 -1.70 -23.78
CA GLY A 373 34.27 -2.05 -24.03
C GLY A 373 35.20 -0.83 -24.18
#